data_1f2d122f3392f8eaf71e12db2a487fad
#
_entry.id   1f2d122f3392f8eaf71e12db2a487fad
#
_cell.length_a   1.000
_cell.length_b   1.000
_cell.length_c   1.000
_cell.angle_alpha   90.00
_cell.angle_beta   90.00
_cell.angle_gamma   90.00
#
_symmetry.space_group_name_H-M   'P 1'
#
loop_
_entity.id
_entity.type
_entity.pdbx_description
1 polymer ?
#
loop_
_entity_poly.entity_id
_entity_poly.type
_entity_poly.pdbx_seq_one_letter_code
_entity_poly.pdbx_strand_id
1 'polypeptide(L)'
;MQFTNEWSKFAVSELLNTYPTNSLSWDKLSYIEKSKIKNIHYGIIHNGFKSTIINGNNQFIPFVNNSFTPKSYTLLQDGDLILADASEDRKDVGRPVEMINVDNQKIISGLHTIHARNKTNLLINGFKGFYFQSYAMKKQIYKIANGSKIYGISPANFNELFISVPSKEEQQKIVNLLQKIEDRIETQIKIIKDLKMQRDHLIHSVFTSMNSKLLLITDIAEVYQPQTISSEKFDEGAEFPVFGANGIIGHYEKYNHENEQICIACRGSSVGTINISKKKSWITGNSMVINSDNYDDMIDKKFLYYQLMFIDFYKYISGSGQPQITRESLKNLKIKVPSLAIQHSISNFLNHIDLKITIEAELLCQYQLQKSYLLKNMFI
;
A
#
# COMPACT_ATOMS: atom_id res chain seq x y z
N MET A 1 24.59 6.98 -17.48
CA MET A 1 24.08 8.14 -18.23
C MET A 1 24.75 9.37 -17.65
N GLN A 2 25.46 10.15 -18.46
CA GLN A 2 25.90 11.49 -18.04
C GLN A 2 24.74 12.44 -18.36
N PHE A 3 24.29 13.20 -17.33
CA PHE A 3 23.35 14.30 -17.50
C PHE A 3 24.16 15.58 -17.65
N THR A 4 23.73 16.47 -18.55
CA THR A 4 24.35 17.77 -18.69
C THR A 4 23.97 18.66 -17.52
N ASN A 5 24.89 19.45 -16.97
CA ASN A 5 24.62 20.35 -15.84
C ASN A 5 24.00 21.71 -16.25
N GLU A 6 23.58 21.85 -17.50
CA GLU A 6 23.02 23.10 -18.04
C GLU A 6 21.49 23.07 -18.01
N TRP A 7 20.92 23.29 -16.82
CA TRP A 7 19.49 23.45 -16.65
C TRP A 7 19.13 24.91 -16.46
N SER A 8 18.19 25.41 -17.27
CA SER A 8 17.68 26.78 -17.16
C SER A 8 16.56 26.82 -16.12
N LYS A 9 16.60 27.81 -15.22
CA LYS A 9 15.62 27.96 -14.14
C LYS A 9 14.55 28.98 -14.53
N PHE A 10 13.28 28.59 -14.37
CA PHE A 10 12.10 29.39 -14.67
C PHE A 10 11.14 29.41 -13.49
N ALA A 11 10.40 30.49 -13.30
CA ALA A 11 9.24 30.49 -12.43
C ALA A 11 8.12 29.59 -13.04
N VAL A 12 7.34 28.93 -12.19
CA VAL A 12 6.20 28.12 -12.67
C VAL A 12 5.26 28.95 -13.54
N SER A 13 4.98 30.20 -13.17
CA SER A 13 4.14 31.13 -13.91
C SER A 13 4.66 31.51 -15.33
N GLU A 14 5.94 31.29 -15.60
CA GLU A 14 6.51 31.51 -16.93
C GLU A 14 6.21 30.31 -17.85
N LEU A 15 6.12 29.10 -17.28
CA LEU A 15 5.99 27.84 -18.02
C LEU A 15 4.57 27.27 -18.05
N LEU A 16 3.76 27.53 -17.01
CA LEU A 16 2.45 26.94 -16.82
C LEU A 16 1.36 27.99 -16.62
N ASN A 17 0.18 27.75 -17.18
CA ASN A 17 -1.07 28.44 -16.86
C ASN A 17 -1.88 27.60 -15.87
N THR A 18 -2.45 28.23 -14.85
CA THR A 18 -3.39 27.59 -13.93
C THR A 18 -4.84 27.80 -14.40
N TYR A 19 -5.69 26.79 -14.15
CA TYR A 19 -7.09 26.77 -14.54
C TYR A 19 -8.00 26.57 -13.33
N PRO A 20 -9.23 27.12 -13.37
CA PRO A 20 -10.21 26.88 -12.31
C PRO A 20 -10.53 25.40 -12.16
N THR A 21 -10.71 24.97 -10.91
CA THR A 21 -11.12 23.62 -10.52
C THR A 21 -12.51 23.67 -9.89
N ASN A 22 -13.19 22.54 -9.80
CA ASN A 22 -14.52 22.48 -9.18
C ASN A 22 -14.42 22.09 -7.69
N SER A 23 -15.52 22.30 -6.96
CA SER A 23 -15.65 22.03 -5.53
C SER A 23 -16.51 20.80 -5.21
N LEU A 24 -16.61 19.84 -6.14
CA LEU A 24 -17.42 18.64 -5.92
C LEU A 24 -16.79 17.74 -4.85
N SER A 25 -17.52 17.54 -3.77
CA SER A 25 -17.17 16.60 -2.70
C SER A 25 -17.39 15.15 -3.14
N TRP A 26 -16.85 14.22 -2.36
CA TRP A 26 -16.79 12.79 -2.69
C TRP A 26 -18.17 12.16 -2.87
N ASP A 27 -19.18 12.59 -2.12
CA ASP A 27 -20.57 12.15 -2.20
C ASP A 27 -21.25 12.45 -3.53
N LYS A 28 -20.70 13.41 -4.31
CA LYS A 28 -21.19 13.80 -5.64
C LYS A 28 -20.53 13.01 -6.78
N LEU A 29 -19.62 12.10 -6.45
CA LEU A 29 -18.87 11.27 -7.38
C LEU A 29 -19.32 9.81 -7.29
N SER A 30 -19.10 9.03 -8.34
CA SER A 30 -19.50 7.61 -8.41
C SER A 30 -18.57 6.84 -9.33
N TYR A 31 -18.24 5.59 -8.97
CA TYR A 31 -17.54 4.67 -9.87
C TYR A 31 -18.47 3.95 -10.85
N ILE A 32 -19.79 4.06 -10.66
CA ILE A 32 -20.78 3.63 -11.63
C ILE A 32 -21.02 4.79 -12.60
N GLU A 33 -20.97 4.54 -13.90
CA GLU A 33 -21.19 5.56 -14.91
C GLU A 33 -22.59 6.17 -14.75
N LYS A 34 -22.65 7.44 -14.32
CA LYS A 34 -23.86 8.23 -14.15
C LYS A 34 -23.83 9.49 -15.00
N SER A 35 -22.69 9.82 -15.59
CA SER A 35 -22.48 10.91 -16.54
C SER A 35 -21.33 10.58 -17.47
N LYS A 36 -21.12 11.45 -18.49
CA LYS A 36 -19.94 11.35 -19.37
C LYS A 36 -18.72 12.10 -18.84
N ILE A 37 -18.83 12.74 -17.66
CA ILE A 37 -17.76 13.59 -17.09
C ILE A 37 -17.15 12.87 -15.91
N LYS A 38 -15.84 12.72 -15.95
CA LYS A 38 -15.01 12.19 -14.85
C LYS A 38 -14.36 13.34 -14.06
N ASN A 39 -14.04 13.10 -12.79
CA ASN A 39 -13.49 14.13 -11.91
C ASN A 39 -12.27 13.61 -11.14
N ILE A 40 -11.16 14.35 -11.17
CA ILE A 40 -9.98 14.05 -10.37
C ILE A 40 -10.03 14.84 -9.06
N HIS A 41 -10.48 14.19 -8.01
CA HIS A 41 -10.53 14.71 -6.65
C HIS A 41 -9.19 14.49 -5.93
N TYR A 42 -8.77 15.38 -5.02
CA TYR A 42 -7.49 15.25 -4.29
C TYR A 42 -7.31 13.89 -3.59
N GLY A 43 -8.38 13.32 -3.04
CA GLY A 43 -8.34 12.01 -2.39
C GLY A 43 -7.93 10.86 -3.32
N ILE A 44 -8.22 10.96 -4.64
CA ILE A 44 -7.75 9.97 -5.62
C ILE A 44 -6.25 10.12 -5.85
N ILE A 45 -5.77 11.37 -5.89
CA ILE A 45 -4.35 11.66 -6.04
C ILE A 45 -3.56 11.07 -4.88
N HIS A 46 -4.07 11.17 -3.64
CA HIS A 46 -3.40 10.62 -2.47
C HIS A 46 -3.50 9.08 -2.37
N ASN A 47 -4.67 8.50 -2.62
CA ASN A 47 -4.94 7.10 -2.27
C ASN A 47 -5.24 6.19 -3.48
N GLY A 48 -5.70 6.75 -4.60
CA GLY A 48 -6.14 5.97 -5.76
C GLY A 48 -5.02 5.70 -6.76
N PHE A 49 -4.24 6.71 -7.10
CA PHE A 49 -3.19 6.57 -8.12
C PHE A 49 -1.88 6.04 -7.54
N LYS A 50 -1.30 5.06 -8.24
CA LYS A 50 0.00 4.47 -7.87
C LYS A 50 1.15 5.02 -8.71
N SER A 51 0.85 5.54 -9.89
CA SER A 51 1.79 6.14 -10.84
C SER A 51 1.68 7.66 -10.86
N THR A 52 2.72 8.32 -11.33
CA THR A 52 2.77 9.77 -11.51
C THR A 52 2.09 10.18 -12.82
N ILE A 53 2.24 9.38 -13.87
CA ILE A 53 1.60 9.59 -15.16
C ILE A 53 0.33 8.76 -15.22
N ILE A 54 -0.81 9.42 -15.46
CA ILE A 54 -2.13 8.81 -15.37
C ILE A 54 -2.82 8.83 -16.75
N ASN A 55 -3.23 7.65 -17.20
CA ASN A 55 -4.02 7.50 -18.41
C ASN A 55 -5.47 7.92 -18.16
N GLY A 56 -6.08 8.69 -19.07
CA GLY A 56 -7.47 9.14 -19.00
C GLY A 56 -8.50 8.00 -18.90
N ASN A 57 -8.14 6.79 -19.36
CA ASN A 57 -8.99 5.61 -19.24
C ASN A 57 -8.89 4.90 -17.87
N ASN A 58 -8.10 5.45 -16.92
CA ASN A 58 -7.90 4.84 -15.61
C ASN A 58 -9.24 4.66 -14.87
N GLN A 59 -9.52 3.43 -14.43
CA GLN A 59 -10.77 3.05 -13.77
C GLN A 59 -10.97 3.69 -12.39
N PHE A 60 -9.90 4.22 -11.79
CA PHE A 60 -9.98 4.92 -10.50
C PHE A 60 -10.44 6.38 -10.61
N ILE A 61 -10.65 6.89 -11.84
CA ILE A 61 -11.22 8.22 -12.04
C ILE A 61 -12.75 8.10 -12.00
N PRO A 62 -13.45 8.58 -10.96
CA PRO A 62 -14.89 8.47 -10.83
C PRO A 62 -15.62 9.45 -11.77
N PHE A 63 -16.86 9.12 -12.04
CA PHE A 63 -17.79 9.97 -12.77
C PHE A 63 -18.46 10.99 -11.83
N VAL A 64 -18.77 12.15 -12.35
CA VAL A 64 -19.64 13.13 -11.69
C VAL A 64 -21.08 12.63 -11.74
N ASN A 65 -21.85 12.69 -10.65
CA ASN A 65 -23.28 12.41 -10.69
C ASN A 65 -24.01 13.50 -11.52
N ASN A 66 -24.90 13.12 -12.41
CA ASN A 66 -25.57 14.01 -13.37
C ASN A 66 -26.16 15.29 -12.75
N SER A 67 -26.76 15.17 -11.56
CA SER A 67 -27.39 16.28 -10.83
C SER A 67 -26.39 17.35 -10.38
N PHE A 68 -25.07 17.04 -10.39
CA PHE A 68 -24.01 17.90 -9.88
C PHE A 68 -23.01 18.32 -10.97
N THR A 69 -23.36 18.13 -12.24
CA THR A 69 -22.50 18.59 -13.35
C THR A 69 -22.28 20.10 -13.25
N PRO A 70 -21.02 20.57 -13.15
CA PRO A 70 -20.73 22.01 -13.07
C PRO A 70 -21.21 22.73 -14.33
N LYS A 71 -21.72 23.96 -14.17
CA LYS A 71 -22.19 24.79 -15.31
C LYS A 71 -21.04 25.22 -16.24
N SER A 72 -19.86 25.40 -15.68
CA SER A 72 -18.61 25.73 -16.41
C SER A 72 -17.46 24.88 -15.86
N TYR A 73 -16.59 24.43 -16.74
CA TYR A 73 -15.41 23.63 -16.37
C TYR A 73 -14.37 23.66 -17.48
N THR A 74 -13.12 23.40 -17.12
CA THR A 74 -12.03 23.20 -18.05
C THR A 74 -11.74 21.72 -18.19
N LEU A 75 -11.82 21.19 -19.42
CA LEU A 75 -11.43 19.81 -19.71
C LEU A 75 -9.92 19.67 -19.63
N LEU A 76 -9.47 18.54 -19.08
CA LEU A 76 -8.06 18.16 -19.08
C LEU A 76 -7.60 17.80 -20.48
N GLN A 77 -6.33 18.06 -20.76
CA GLN A 77 -5.62 17.73 -21.98
C GLN A 77 -4.38 16.90 -21.66
N ASP A 78 -3.83 16.26 -22.67
CA ASP A 78 -2.57 15.52 -22.54
C ASP A 78 -1.45 16.45 -22.06
N GLY A 79 -0.73 16.00 -21.05
CA GLY A 79 0.30 16.79 -20.39
C GLY A 79 -0.21 17.74 -19.31
N ASP A 80 -1.51 17.82 -19.01
CA ASP A 80 -1.99 18.61 -17.87
C ASP A 80 -1.47 18.04 -16.56
N LEU A 81 -0.97 18.91 -15.71
CA LEU A 81 -0.51 18.61 -14.35
C LEU A 81 -1.61 18.93 -13.37
N ILE A 82 -1.93 17.99 -12.48
CA ILE A 82 -2.87 18.17 -11.39
C ILE A 82 -2.16 17.87 -10.08
N LEU A 83 -2.21 18.80 -9.13
CA LEU A 83 -1.63 18.62 -7.80
C LEU A 83 -2.73 18.59 -6.75
N ALA A 84 -2.59 17.74 -5.74
CA ALA A 84 -3.39 17.87 -4.53
C ALA A 84 -2.91 19.10 -3.74
N ASP A 85 -3.75 20.12 -3.60
CA ASP A 85 -3.38 21.36 -2.93
C ASP A 85 -3.48 21.26 -1.40
N ALA A 86 -4.09 20.19 -0.87
CA ALA A 86 -4.27 19.96 0.55
C ALA A 86 -3.91 18.52 0.96
N SER A 87 -3.34 18.38 2.17
CA SER A 87 -3.03 17.07 2.79
C SER A 87 -2.96 17.20 4.32
N GLU A 88 -3.31 16.13 5.04
CA GLU A 88 -3.07 16.01 6.49
C GLU A 88 -1.56 15.80 6.79
N ASP A 89 -0.80 15.22 5.86
CA ASP A 89 0.67 15.12 5.96
C ASP A 89 1.32 16.22 5.13
N ARG A 90 2.12 17.07 5.79
CA ARG A 90 2.90 18.14 5.14
C ARG A 90 3.85 17.62 4.05
N LYS A 91 4.28 16.37 4.11
CA LYS A 91 5.16 15.76 3.10
C LYS A 91 4.41 15.37 1.82
N ASP A 92 3.08 15.23 1.91
CA ASP A 92 2.23 14.78 0.80
C ASP A 92 1.45 15.92 0.12
N VAL A 93 1.48 17.13 0.68
CA VAL A 93 0.88 18.30 0.01
C VAL A 93 1.63 18.59 -1.30
N GLY A 94 0.90 18.96 -2.34
CA GLY A 94 1.45 19.17 -3.67
C GLY A 94 1.78 17.88 -4.42
N ARG A 95 1.23 16.73 -4.01
CA ARG A 95 1.39 15.46 -4.73
C ARG A 95 0.86 15.60 -6.16
N PRO A 96 1.72 15.38 -7.18
CA PRO A 96 1.37 15.58 -8.58
C PRO A 96 0.84 14.32 -9.25
N VAL A 97 0.01 14.52 -10.26
CA VAL A 97 -0.24 13.58 -11.35
C VAL A 97 -0.23 14.35 -12.68
N GLU A 98 0.27 13.73 -13.73
CA GLU A 98 0.26 14.28 -15.08
C GLU A 98 -0.58 13.38 -16.00
N MET A 99 -1.49 14.00 -16.75
CA MET A 99 -2.48 13.28 -17.56
C MET A 99 -1.95 12.97 -18.95
N ILE A 100 -2.26 11.74 -19.42
CA ILE A 100 -1.99 11.32 -20.81
C ILE A 100 -3.20 10.57 -21.39
N ASN A 101 -3.31 10.53 -22.70
CA ASN A 101 -4.39 9.81 -23.42
C ASN A 101 -5.78 10.23 -22.91
N VAL A 102 -6.00 11.51 -22.74
CA VAL A 102 -7.29 12.07 -22.32
C VAL A 102 -8.22 12.41 -23.50
N ASP A 103 -7.72 12.30 -24.73
CA ASP A 103 -8.51 12.47 -25.93
C ASP A 103 -9.75 11.56 -25.89
N ASN A 104 -10.89 12.08 -26.27
CA ASN A 104 -12.18 11.41 -26.16
C ASN A 104 -12.72 11.15 -24.73
N GLN A 105 -12.03 11.63 -23.69
CA GLN A 105 -12.50 11.60 -22.30
C GLN A 105 -12.88 13.01 -21.84
N LYS A 106 -14.02 13.13 -21.15
CA LYS A 106 -14.39 14.38 -20.49
C LYS A 106 -13.94 14.32 -19.03
N ILE A 107 -12.70 14.72 -18.75
CA ILE A 107 -12.12 14.70 -17.40
C ILE A 107 -11.93 16.14 -16.94
N ILE A 108 -12.27 16.43 -15.69
CA ILE A 108 -12.11 17.74 -15.05
C ILE A 108 -11.34 17.61 -13.75
N SER A 109 -10.66 18.69 -13.37
CA SER A 109 -9.94 18.79 -12.10
C SER A 109 -10.91 19.18 -10.98
N GLY A 110 -10.83 18.50 -9.83
CA GLY A 110 -11.81 18.50 -8.75
C GLY A 110 -11.42 19.30 -7.52
N LEU A 111 -12.14 19.03 -6.45
CA LEU A 111 -11.94 19.66 -5.14
C LEU A 111 -10.51 19.46 -4.63
N HIS A 112 -9.96 20.50 -4.05
CA HIS A 112 -8.60 20.53 -3.48
C HIS A 112 -7.52 20.08 -4.47
N THR A 113 -7.59 20.65 -5.70
CA THR A 113 -6.58 20.43 -6.72
C THR A 113 -6.14 21.74 -7.37
N ILE A 114 -4.89 21.79 -7.82
CA ILE A 114 -4.39 22.83 -8.74
C ILE A 114 -4.27 22.18 -10.12
N HIS A 115 -4.92 22.74 -11.12
CA HIS A 115 -4.82 22.34 -12.52
C HIS A 115 -3.87 23.28 -13.27
N ALA A 116 -2.81 22.73 -13.85
CA ALA A 116 -1.81 23.50 -14.59
C ALA A 116 -1.51 22.88 -15.96
N ARG A 117 -1.38 23.72 -16.98
CA ARG A 117 -1.12 23.35 -18.38
C ARG A 117 0.07 24.11 -18.93
N ASN A 118 0.83 23.49 -19.83
CA ASN A 118 1.95 24.15 -20.51
C ASN A 118 1.51 25.46 -21.19
N LYS A 119 2.20 26.53 -20.87
CA LYS A 119 2.12 27.83 -21.52
C LYS A 119 3.08 27.93 -22.72
N THR A 120 4.15 27.13 -22.64
CA THR A 120 5.23 27.08 -23.62
C THR A 120 5.46 25.64 -24.07
N ASN A 121 6.27 25.43 -25.10
CA ASN A 121 6.69 24.12 -25.55
C ASN A 121 8.02 23.62 -24.95
N LEU A 122 8.49 24.27 -23.87
CA LEU A 122 9.76 23.92 -23.21
C LEU A 122 9.69 22.60 -22.43
N LEU A 123 8.51 22.23 -21.94
CA LEU A 123 8.29 21.03 -21.15
C LEU A 123 7.62 19.94 -22.00
N ILE A 124 8.18 18.73 -21.97
CA ILE A 124 7.54 17.56 -22.60
C ILE A 124 6.53 16.92 -21.64
N ASN A 125 5.60 16.14 -22.19
CA ASN A 125 4.65 15.36 -21.38
C ASN A 125 5.39 14.31 -20.53
N GLY A 126 4.98 14.17 -19.27
CA GLY A 126 5.58 13.30 -18.26
C GLY A 126 6.68 13.95 -17.43
N PHE A 127 7.37 14.97 -17.94
CA PHE A 127 8.48 15.59 -17.20
C PHE A 127 8.00 16.35 -15.97
N LYS A 128 6.91 17.13 -16.10
CA LYS A 128 6.34 17.91 -14.98
C LYS A 128 5.92 17.03 -13.81
N GLY A 129 5.22 15.94 -14.10
CA GLY A 129 4.78 14.99 -13.06
C GLY A 129 5.95 14.51 -12.21
N PHE A 130 7.04 14.08 -12.84
CA PHE A 130 8.22 13.63 -12.11
C PHE A 130 9.00 14.78 -11.45
N TYR A 131 9.09 15.95 -12.12
CA TYR A 131 9.75 17.10 -11.53
C TYR A 131 9.04 17.54 -10.23
N PHE A 132 7.71 17.64 -10.25
CA PHE A 132 6.93 18.00 -9.07
C PHE A 132 6.97 16.92 -7.97
N GLN A 133 7.28 15.67 -8.30
CA GLN A 133 7.51 14.61 -7.34
C GLN A 133 8.95 14.61 -6.78
N SER A 134 9.88 15.33 -7.40
CA SER A 134 11.30 15.37 -7.02
C SER A 134 11.53 15.98 -5.65
N TYR A 135 12.68 15.66 -5.06
CA TYR A 135 13.11 16.28 -3.80
C TYR A 135 13.31 17.80 -3.93
N ALA A 136 13.86 18.27 -5.06
CA ALA A 136 14.09 19.68 -5.33
C ALA A 136 12.78 20.49 -5.26
N MET A 137 11.70 19.98 -5.88
CA MET A 137 10.39 20.63 -5.84
C MET A 137 9.71 20.43 -4.48
N LYS A 138 9.74 19.26 -3.89
CA LYS A 138 9.17 19.00 -2.55
C LYS A 138 9.75 19.92 -1.49
N LYS A 139 11.04 20.21 -1.55
CA LYS A 139 11.70 21.17 -0.65
C LYS A 139 11.14 22.60 -0.80
N GLN A 140 10.77 23.03 -2.01
CA GLN A 140 10.13 24.31 -2.24
C GLN A 140 8.68 24.31 -1.70
N ILE A 141 7.88 23.29 -2.05
CA ILE A 141 6.50 23.12 -1.59
C ILE A 141 6.44 23.09 -0.05
N TYR A 142 7.34 22.36 0.59
CA TYR A 142 7.40 22.28 2.06
C TYR A 142 7.57 23.64 2.73
N LYS A 143 8.29 24.57 2.10
CA LYS A 143 8.49 25.93 2.65
C LYS A 143 7.25 26.81 2.58
N ILE A 144 6.42 26.62 1.54
CA ILE A 144 5.22 27.45 1.29
C ILE A 144 3.93 26.82 1.80
N ALA A 145 3.95 25.54 2.15
CA ALA A 145 2.79 24.83 2.69
C ALA A 145 2.43 25.37 4.09
N ASN A 146 1.22 25.90 4.21
CA ASN A 146 0.68 26.49 5.43
C ASN A 146 -0.44 25.62 6.01
N GLY A 147 -0.56 25.61 7.33
CA GLY A 147 -1.60 24.88 8.06
C GLY A 147 -1.07 24.22 9.34
N SER A 148 -1.99 23.84 10.24
CA SER A 148 -1.64 23.18 11.51
C SER A 148 -2.15 21.72 11.58
N LYS A 149 -3.29 21.43 10.97
CA LYS A 149 -3.88 20.08 10.88
C LYS A 149 -3.99 19.62 9.43
N ILE A 150 -4.36 20.55 8.54
CA ILE A 150 -4.39 20.36 7.09
C ILE A 150 -3.41 21.36 6.50
N TYR A 151 -2.43 20.89 5.78
CA TYR A 151 -1.45 21.68 5.08
C TYR A 151 -1.95 21.94 3.65
N GLY A 152 -1.83 23.20 3.19
CA GLY A 152 -2.31 23.61 1.88
C GLY A 152 -1.34 24.52 1.16
N ILE A 153 -1.44 24.54 -0.17
CA ILE A 153 -0.77 25.48 -1.07
C ILE A 153 -1.79 26.22 -1.91
N SER A 154 -1.65 27.54 -2.02
CA SER A 154 -2.52 28.34 -2.89
C SER A 154 -2.00 28.34 -4.34
N PRO A 155 -2.88 28.58 -5.35
CA PRO A 155 -2.42 28.81 -6.73
C PRO A 155 -1.42 29.97 -6.85
N ALA A 156 -1.51 31.00 -6.02
CA ALA A 156 -0.55 32.10 -6.00
C ALA A 156 0.85 31.60 -5.60
N ASN A 157 0.95 30.89 -4.47
CA ASN A 157 2.22 30.33 -4.00
C ASN A 157 2.77 29.28 -4.97
N PHE A 158 1.90 28.49 -5.62
CA PHE A 158 2.30 27.54 -6.67
C PHE A 158 3.00 28.26 -7.83
N ASN A 159 2.50 29.40 -8.27
CA ASN A 159 3.06 30.20 -9.36
C ASN A 159 4.45 30.78 -9.07
N GLU A 160 4.82 30.93 -7.78
CA GLU A 160 6.13 31.43 -7.33
C GLU A 160 7.20 30.33 -7.25
N LEU A 161 6.83 29.05 -7.38
CA LEU A 161 7.78 27.94 -7.41
C LEU A 161 8.67 28.02 -8.66
N PHE A 162 9.81 27.34 -8.61
CA PHE A 162 10.77 27.32 -9.71
C PHE A 162 10.96 25.91 -10.26
N ILE A 163 11.05 25.81 -11.57
CA ILE A 163 11.37 24.58 -12.31
C ILE A 163 12.70 24.80 -13.00
N SER A 164 13.64 23.87 -12.81
CA SER A 164 14.85 23.78 -13.63
C SER A 164 14.57 22.87 -14.82
N VAL A 165 14.84 23.33 -16.02
CA VAL A 165 14.46 22.69 -17.28
C VAL A 165 15.70 22.35 -18.09
N PRO A 166 16.00 21.06 -18.31
CA PRO A 166 17.06 20.62 -19.24
C PRO A 166 16.60 20.62 -20.70
N SER A 167 17.46 20.19 -21.60
CA SER A 167 17.09 19.95 -23.00
C SER A 167 15.93 18.94 -23.11
N LYS A 168 15.15 19.00 -24.19
CA LYS A 168 14.04 18.05 -24.41
C LYS A 168 14.51 16.60 -24.49
N GLU A 169 15.69 16.36 -25.04
CA GLU A 169 16.32 15.06 -25.12
C GLU A 169 16.63 14.49 -23.74
N GLU A 170 17.10 15.37 -22.82
CA GLU A 170 17.38 14.97 -21.45
C GLU A 170 16.07 14.75 -20.65
N GLN A 171 15.08 15.64 -20.81
CA GLN A 171 13.74 15.41 -20.27
C GLN A 171 13.19 14.03 -20.68
N GLN A 172 13.30 13.68 -21.97
CA GLN A 172 12.81 12.39 -22.48
C GLN A 172 13.55 11.19 -21.87
N LYS A 173 14.87 11.31 -21.66
CA LYS A 173 15.64 10.25 -20.97
C LYS A 173 15.18 10.07 -19.51
N ILE A 174 14.92 11.18 -18.81
CA ILE A 174 14.43 11.18 -17.44
C ILE A 174 13.05 10.54 -17.37
N VAL A 175 12.11 10.98 -18.20
CA VAL A 175 10.74 10.44 -18.26
C VAL A 175 10.77 8.95 -18.55
N ASN A 176 11.50 8.53 -19.59
CA ASN A 176 11.58 7.12 -19.98
C ASN A 176 12.14 6.24 -18.87
N LEU A 177 13.15 6.72 -18.13
CA LEU A 177 13.73 5.97 -17.00
C LEU A 177 12.75 5.82 -15.85
N LEU A 178 12.18 6.94 -15.40
CA LEU A 178 11.27 6.94 -14.24
C LEU A 178 9.96 6.20 -14.56
N GLN A 179 9.43 6.35 -15.77
CA GLN A 179 8.25 5.60 -16.21
C GLN A 179 8.51 4.08 -16.18
N LYS A 180 9.65 3.61 -16.72
CA LYS A 180 10.00 2.19 -16.66
C LYS A 180 10.11 1.65 -15.24
N ILE A 181 10.53 2.47 -14.28
CA ILE A 181 10.58 2.06 -12.87
C ILE A 181 9.16 2.00 -12.28
N GLU A 182 8.29 2.97 -12.59
CA GLU A 182 6.88 2.92 -12.19
C GLU A 182 6.17 1.69 -12.77
N ASP A 183 6.38 1.39 -14.05
CA ASP A 183 5.81 0.20 -14.71
C ASP A 183 6.27 -1.10 -14.03
N ARG A 184 7.54 -1.16 -13.61
CA ARG A 184 8.05 -2.30 -12.82
C ARG A 184 7.41 -2.41 -11.44
N ILE A 185 7.26 -1.28 -10.74
CA ILE A 185 6.59 -1.24 -9.43
C ILE A 185 5.14 -1.73 -9.56
N GLU A 186 4.40 -1.25 -10.55
CA GLU A 186 3.02 -1.66 -10.79
C GLU A 186 2.92 -3.15 -11.12
N THR A 187 3.77 -3.63 -12.02
CA THR A 187 3.86 -5.04 -12.38
C THR A 187 4.18 -5.90 -11.16
N GLN A 188 5.12 -5.46 -10.32
CA GLN A 188 5.53 -6.17 -9.12
C GLN A 188 4.40 -6.29 -8.10
N ILE A 189 3.64 -5.20 -7.89
CA ILE A 189 2.45 -5.21 -7.02
C ILE A 189 1.42 -6.23 -7.54
N LYS A 190 1.21 -6.30 -8.85
CA LYS A 190 0.29 -7.25 -9.47
C LYS A 190 0.77 -8.69 -9.28
N ILE A 191 2.05 -8.99 -9.52
CA ILE A 191 2.64 -10.33 -9.30
C ILE A 191 2.42 -10.79 -7.86
N ILE A 192 2.71 -9.93 -6.87
CA ILE A 192 2.52 -10.26 -5.45
C ILE A 192 1.04 -10.55 -5.14
N LYS A 193 0.14 -9.75 -5.68
CA LYS A 193 -1.30 -9.95 -5.52
C LYS A 193 -1.75 -11.28 -6.11
N ASP A 194 -1.32 -11.58 -7.33
CA ASP A 194 -1.69 -12.81 -8.03
C ASP A 194 -1.14 -14.05 -7.32
N LEU A 195 0.10 -14.01 -6.84
CA LEU A 195 0.69 -15.09 -6.05
C LEU A 195 -0.07 -15.34 -4.74
N LYS A 196 -0.48 -14.28 -4.03
CA LYS A 196 -1.30 -14.41 -2.83
C LYS A 196 -2.66 -15.04 -3.13
N MET A 197 -3.33 -14.61 -4.19
CA MET A 197 -4.60 -15.20 -4.62
C MET A 197 -4.43 -16.68 -5.00
N GLN A 198 -3.37 -17.04 -5.72
CA GLN A 198 -3.07 -18.44 -6.06
C GLN A 198 -2.82 -19.28 -4.82
N ARG A 199 -2.01 -18.78 -3.87
CA ARG A 199 -1.77 -19.46 -2.58
C ARG A 199 -3.09 -19.73 -1.84
N ASP A 200 -3.93 -18.71 -1.68
CA ASP A 200 -5.18 -18.80 -0.95
C ASP A 200 -6.16 -19.79 -1.64
N HIS A 201 -6.20 -19.78 -2.97
CA HIS A 201 -6.97 -20.77 -3.74
C HIS A 201 -6.45 -22.19 -3.53
N LEU A 202 -5.14 -22.40 -3.55
CA LEU A 202 -4.52 -23.72 -3.32
C LEU A 202 -4.77 -24.21 -1.90
N ILE A 203 -4.64 -23.35 -0.89
CA ILE A 203 -5.00 -23.66 0.50
C ILE A 203 -6.45 -24.14 0.55
N HIS A 204 -7.38 -23.40 -0.04
CA HIS A 204 -8.79 -23.78 -0.06
C HIS A 204 -9.03 -25.13 -0.76
N SER A 205 -8.46 -25.33 -1.93
CA SER A 205 -8.60 -26.56 -2.71
C SER A 205 -8.06 -27.79 -1.95
N VAL A 206 -6.83 -27.68 -1.42
CA VAL A 206 -6.17 -28.78 -0.69
C VAL A 206 -6.98 -29.18 0.55
N PHE A 207 -7.31 -28.19 1.41
CA PHE A 207 -7.98 -28.51 2.67
C PHE A 207 -9.48 -28.83 2.52
N THR A 208 -10.13 -28.41 1.43
CA THR A 208 -11.50 -28.85 1.12
C THR A 208 -11.53 -30.32 0.72
N SER A 209 -10.69 -30.73 -0.24
CA SER A 209 -10.67 -32.07 -0.80
C SER A 209 -10.00 -33.12 0.12
N MET A 210 -9.26 -32.69 1.14
CA MET A 210 -8.52 -33.59 2.02
C MET A 210 -9.44 -34.47 2.84
N ASN A 211 -9.28 -35.78 2.69
CA ASN A 211 -9.90 -36.79 3.55
C ASN A 211 -8.85 -37.34 4.53
N SER A 212 -9.02 -37.07 5.82
CA SER A 212 -8.08 -37.50 6.87
C SER A 212 -8.75 -37.53 8.23
N LYS A 213 -8.06 -38.12 9.23
CA LYS A 213 -8.51 -38.13 10.62
C LYS A 213 -8.69 -36.68 11.13
N LEU A 214 -9.76 -36.47 11.87
CA LEU A 214 -10.01 -35.21 12.59
C LEU A 214 -9.54 -35.36 14.04
N LEU A 215 -8.67 -34.48 14.50
CA LEU A 215 -8.24 -34.34 15.89
C LEU A 215 -8.65 -32.98 16.43
N LEU A 216 -8.80 -32.89 17.76
CA LEU A 216 -8.96 -31.58 18.39
C LEU A 216 -7.62 -30.82 18.34
N ILE A 217 -7.67 -29.51 18.26
CA ILE A 217 -6.46 -28.66 18.29
C ILE A 217 -5.66 -28.89 19.58
N THR A 218 -6.33 -29.19 20.68
CA THR A 218 -5.74 -29.52 21.99
C THR A 218 -5.03 -30.85 22.05
N ASP A 219 -5.27 -31.73 21.08
CA ASP A 219 -4.59 -33.04 20.99
C ASP A 219 -3.24 -32.93 20.28
N ILE A 220 -3.00 -31.83 19.57
CA ILE A 220 -1.84 -31.64 18.67
C ILE A 220 -1.09 -30.34 18.91
N ALA A 221 -1.55 -29.48 19.83
CA ALA A 221 -0.90 -28.22 20.19
C ALA A 221 -1.38 -27.73 21.56
N GLU A 222 -0.50 -26.99 22.22
CA GLU A 222 -0.88 -26.17 23.38
C GLU A 222 -1.49 -24.87 22.91
N VAL A 223 -2.65 -24.49 23.47
CA VAL A 223 -3.37 -23.25 23.12
C VAL A 223 -3.39 -22.36 24.33
N TYR A 224 -2.75 -21.20 24.24
CA TYR A 224 -2.68 -20.27 25.37
C TYR A 224 -2.49 -18.82 24.91
N GLN A 225 -2.78 -17.91 25.84
CA GLN A 225 -2.57 -16.47 25.67
C GLN A 225 -1.33 -16.06 26.47
N PRO A 226 -0.27 -15.55 25.84
CA PRO A 226 0.95 -15.15 26.55
C PRO A 226 0.77 -13.91 27.41
N GLN A 227 1.76 -13.62 28.23
CA GLN A 227 1.81 -12.43 29.05
C GLN A 227 1.93 -11.16 28.19
N THR A 228 1.07 -10.19 28.46
CA THR A 228 1.15 -8.86 27.82
C THR A 228 2.32 -8.04 28.38
N ILE A 229 2.93 -7.23 27.52
CA ILE A 229 3.94 -6.24 27.89
C ILE A 229 3.44 -4.85 27.48
N SER A 230 3.69 -3.84 28.33
CA SER A 230 3.37 -2.44 28.01
C SER A 230 4.31 -1.90 26.94
N SER A 231 3.77 -1.09 26.02
CA SER A 231 4.56 -0.41 24.96
C SER A 231 5.63 0.54 25.49
N GLU A 232 5.49 1.02 26.75
CA GLU A 232 6.50 1.83 27.42
C GLU A 232 7.84 1.09 27.63
N LYS A 233 7.83 -0.25 27.57
CA LYS A 233 9.01 -1.10 27.68
C LYS A 233 9.66 -1.43 26.34
N PHE A 234 9.11 -0.93 25.24
CA PHE A 234 9.69 -1.17 23.92
C PHE A 234 10.93 -0.28 23.75
N ASP A 235 11.98 -0.87 23.19
CA ASP A 235 13.22 -0.18 22.85
C ASP A 235 13.59 -0.53 21.40
N GLU A 236 13.68 0.47 20.53
CA GLU A 236 14.04 0.27 19.12
C GLU A 236 15.46 -0.33 18.95
N GLY A 237 16.32 -0.15 19.92
CA GLY A 237 17.68 -0.72 19.96
C GLY A 237 17.77 -2.14 20.49
N ALA A 238 16.67 -2.68 21.04
CA ALA A 238 16.66 -4.03 21.62
C ALA A 238 16.64 -5.13 20.54
N GLU A 239 17.20 -6.30 20.92
CA GLU A 239 17.45 -7.40 19.98
C GLU A 239 16.19 -8.15 19.56
N PHE A 240 15.24 -8.38 20.50
CA PHE A 240 14.17 -9.35 20.27
C PHE A 240 12.87 -8.66 19.82
N PRO A 241 12.24 -9.15 18.74
CA PRO A 241 10.99 -8.58 18.27
C PRO A 241 9.84 -8.86 19.24
N VAL A 242 9.00 -7.85 19.45
CA VAL A 242 7.72 -7.98 20.14
C VAL A 242 6.62 -8.22 19.12
N PHE A 243 5.93 -9.36 19.26
CA PHE A 243 4.91 -9.80 18.34
C PHE A 243 3.51 -9.51 18.91
N GLY A 244 2.77 -8.64 18.24
CA GLY A 244 1.37 -8.32 18.56
C GLY A 244 0.37 -9.20 17.79
N ALA A 245 -0.87 -8.75 17.76
CA ALA A 245 -1.95 -9.47 17.07
C ALA A 245 -1.68 -9.70 15.58
N ASN A 246 -1.02 -8.75 14.89
CA ASN A 246 -0.87 -8.78 13.44
C ASN A 246 0.58 -8.49 12.98
N GLY A 247 1.56 -8.99 13.72
CA GLY A 247 2.98 -8.84 13.37
C GLY A 247 3.80 -8.13 14.44
N ILE A 248 5.01 -7.71 14.04
CA ILE A 248 5.96 -7.05 14.94
C ILE A 248 5.46 -5.63 15.25
N ILE A 249 5.42 -5.29 16.55
CA ILE A 249 4.95 -4.00 17.07
C ILE A 249 6.04 -3.20 17.80
N GLY A 250 7.24 -3.75 17.94
CA GLY A 250 8.39 -3.14 18.59
C GLY A 250 9.48 -4.16 18.88
N HIS A 251 10.46 -3.77 19.70
CA HIS A 251 11.54 -4.65 20.16
C HIS A 251 11.66 -4.58 21.69
N TYR A 252 12.23 -5.63 22.28
CA TYR A 252 12.41 -5.74 23.73
C TYR A 252 13.70 -6.50 24.05
N GLU A 253 14.25 -6.33 25.27
CA GLU A 253 15.48 -6.96 25.74
C GLU A 253 15.35 -8.47 26.03
N LYS A 254 14.14 -8.98 26.10
CA LYS A 254 13.83 -10.37 26.43
C LYS A 254 12.84 -10.98 25.43
N TYR A 255 12.84 -12.30 25.33
CA TYR A 255 11.84 -13.06 24.59
C TYR A 255 11.13 -14.03 25.56
N ASN A 256 9.93 -14.45 25.20
CA ASN A 256 9.16 -15.47 25.94
C ASN A 256 8.94 -16.75 25.13
N HIS A 257 9.37 -16.78 23.86
CA HIS A 257 9.31 -17.94 22.96
C HIS A 257 10.63 -18.09 22.22
N GLU A 258 11.31 -19.23 22.39
CA GLU A 258 12.56 -19.57 21.69
C GLU A 258 12.30 -19.85 20.21
N ASN A 259 11.28 -20.66 19.92
CA ASN A 259 10.90 -21.05 18.56
C ASN A 259 9.81 -20.14 17.98
N GLU A 260 9.71 -20.13 16.67
CA GLU A 260 8.56 -19.52 15.97
C GLU A 260 7.26 -20.19 16.40
N GLN A 261 6.20 -19.41 16.59
CA GLN A 261 4.89 -19.88 17.03
C GLN A 261 3.79 -19.41 16.08
N ILE A 262 2.76 -20.24 15.91
CA ILE A 262 1.56 -19.83 15.22
C ILE A 262 0.74 -18.94 16.17
N CYS A 263 0.33 -17.78 15.67
CA CYS A 263 -0.40 -16.76 16.41
C CYS A 263 -1.73 -16.46 15.75
N ILE A 264 -2.82 -16.54 16.50
CA ILE A 264 -4.15 -16.08 16.07
C ILE A 264 -4.40 -14.74 16.73
N ALA A 265 -4.65 -13.68 15.95
CA ALA A 265 -5.07 -12.41 16.49
C ALA A 265 -6.37 -12.59 17.29
N CYS A 266 -6.33 -12.38 18.59
CA CYS A 266 -7.48 -12.70 19.45
C CYS A 266 -8.35 -11.50 19.81
N ARG A 267 -7.96 -10.27 19.42
CA ARG A 267 -8.71 -9.01 19.70
C ARG A 267 -8.52 -7.99 18.57
N GLY A 268 -9.43 -7.00 18.54
CA GLY A 268 -9.37 -5.85 17.64
C GLY A 268 -9.87 -6.15 16.22
N SER A 269 -9.59 -5.22 15.30
CA SER A 269 -10.06 -5.30 13.89
C SER A 269 -9.47 -6.45 13.10
N SER A 270 -8.35 -7.03 13.55
CA SER A 270 -7.67 -8.15 12.91
C SER A 270 -8.00 -9.52 13.55
N VAL A 271 -9.02 -9.59 14.43
CA VAL A 271 -9.40 -10.84 15.11
C VAL A 271 -9.60 -11.99 14.11
N GLY A 272 -8.99 -13.15 14.39
CA GLY A 272 -8.99 -14.32 13.50
C GLY A 272 -7.88 -14.36 12.46
N THR A 273 -7.07 -13.31 12.31
CA THR A 273 -5.90 -13.32 11.42
C THR A 273 -4.83 -14.26 11.96
N ILE A 274 -4.30 -15.12 11.08
CA ILE A 274 -3.26 -16.09 11.41
C ILE A 274 -1.89 -15.52 10.98
N ASN A 275 -0.95 -15.58 11.90
CA ASN A 275 0.45 -15.17 11.69
C ASN A 275 1.40 -16.24 12.26
N ILE A 276 2.67 -16.15 11.88
CA ILE A 276 3.75 -16.91 12.49
C ILE A 276 4.78 -15.94 13.06
N SER A 277 5.19 -16.13 14.31
CA SER A 277 6.20 -15.27 14.94
C SER A 277 7.60 -15.60 14.41
N LYS A 278 8.57 -14.74 14.68
CA LYS A 278 9.99 -15.09 14.53
C LYS A 278 10.46 -15.89 15.74
N LYS A 279 11.58 -16.61 15.58
CA LYS A 279 12.31 -17.20 16.71
C LYS A 279 12.75 -16.08 17.65
N LYS A 280 12.87 -16.42 18.94
CA LYS A 280 13.26 -15.48 20.01
C LYS A 280 12.41 -14.23 20.02
N SER A 281 11.07 -14.40 20.00
CA SER A 281 10.11 -13.29 20.04
C SER A 281 9.47 -13.19 21.42
N TRP A 282 9.12 -11.95 21.82
CA TRP A 282 8.13 -11.73 22.87
C TRP A 282 6.74 -11.66 22.25
N ILE A 283 5.94 -12.69 22.40
CA ILE A 283 4.57 -12.71 21.90
C ILE A 283 3.66 -12.13 22.99
N THR A 284 2.83 -11.15 22.63
CA THR A 284 1.93 -10.47 23.59
C THR A 284 0.58 -11.16 23.68
N GLY A 285 -0.17 -10.89 24.77
CA GLY A 285 -1.50 -11.40 24.99
C GLY A 285 -2.60 -10.91 24.04
N ASN A 286 -2.26 -10.13 23.02
CA ASN A 286 -3.18 -9.82 21.90
C ASN A 286 -3.23 -10.94 20.86
N SER A 287 -2.34 -11.95 21.00
CA SER A 287 -2.31 -13.18 20.21
C SER A 287 -2.65 -14.39 21.07
N MET A 288 -3.42 -15.32 20.50
CA MET A 288 -3.54 -16.69 20.99
C MET A 288 -2.44 -17.50 20.34
N VAL A 289 -1.56 -18.11 21.11
CA VAL A 289 -0.48 -18.98 20.63
C VAL A 289 -1.00 -20.39 20.44
N ILE A 290 -0.67 -21.00 19.30
CA ILE A 290 -0.85 -22.43 19.01
C ILE A 290 0.55 -23.03 18.94
N ASN A 291 0.99 -23.60 20.04
CA ASN A 291 2.32 -24.18 20.18
C ASN A 291 2.29 -25.70 19.96
N SER A 292 2.85 -26.14 18.85
CA SER A 292 2.97 -27.57 18.49
C SER A 292 4.40 -28.11 18.66
N ASP A 293 5.29 -27.43 19.41
CA ASP A 293 6.70 -27.84 19.54
C ASP A 293 6.89 -29.25 20.14
N ASN A 294 5.96 -29.67 21.00
CA ASN A 294 6.00 -31.01 21.66
C ASN A 294 5.19 -32.05 20.90
N TYR A 295 4.74 -31.78 19.66
CA TYR A 295 3.86 -32.64 18.88
C TYR A 295 4.38 -32.89 17.47
N ASP A 296 5.68 -32.77 17.25
CA ASP A 296 6.34 -32.86 15.94
C ASP A 296 6.27 -34.28 15.32
N ASP A 297 6.01 -35.32 16.15
CA ASP A 297 5.71 -36.67 15.72
C ASP A 297 4.27 -36.83 15.15
N MET A 298 3.38 -35.87 15.38
CA MET A 298 1.97 -35.89 14.96
C MET A 298 1.62 -34.84 13.95
N ILE A 299 2.19 -33.62 14.09
CA ILE A 299 1.80 -32.44 13.30
C ILE A 299 3.00 -31.62 12.87
N ASP A 300 3.10 -31.39 11.57
CA ASP A 300 4.02 -30.39 11.02
C ASP A 300 3.49 -28.97 11.27
N LYS A 301 4.30 -28.12 11.93
CA LYS A 301 3.90 -26.77 12.32
C LYS A 301 3.47 -25.90 11.13
N LYS A 302 4.17 -26.00 9.98
CA LYS A 302 3.81 -25.23 8.79
C LYS A 302 2.54 -25.75 8.15
N PHE A 303 2.33 -27.05 8.13
CA PHE A 303 1.07 -27.61 7.69
C PHE A 303 -0.10 -27.11 8.56
N LEU A 304 0.05 -27.14 9.88
CA LEU A 304 -0.94 -26.60 10.81
C LEU A 304 -1.21 -25.11 10.56
N TYR A 305 -0.16 -24.31 10.33
CA TYR A 305 -0.29 -22.90 9.97
C TYR A 305 -1.18 -22.70 8.73
N TYR A 306 -0.92 -23.42 7.64
CA TYR A 306 -1.73 -23.30 6.41
C TYR A 306 -3.16 -23.79 6.61
N GLN A 307 -3.35 -24.84 7.40
CA GLN A 307 -4.69 -25.31 7.69
C GLN A 307 -5.49 -24.32 8.54
N LEU A 308 -4.86 -23.66 9.49
CA LEU A 308 -5.49 -22.59 10.26
C LEU A 308 -5.85 -21.39 9.37
N MET A 309 -5.07 -21.05 8.35
CA MET A 309 -5.44 -20.04 7.36
C MET A 309 -6.70 -20.38 6.55
N PHE A 310 -6.99 -21.66 6.38
CA PHE A 310 -8.22 -22.13 5.70
C PHE A 310 -9.47 -22.00 6.57
N ILE A 311 -9.32 -21.96 7.91
CA ILE A 311 -10.44 -21.98 8.85
C ILE A 311 -11.09 -20.60 8.95
N ASP A 312 -12.42 -20.58 8.87
CA ASP A 312 -13.22 -19.39 9.14
C ASP A 312 -13.35 -19.17 10.65
N PHE A 313 -12.52 -18.30 11.20
CA PHE A 313 -12.50 -17.98 12.62
C PHE A 313 -13.67 -17.11 13.10
N TYR A 314 -14.50 -16.55 12.22
CA TYR A 314 -15.71 -15.82 12.64
C TYR A 314 -16.63 -16.66 13.51
N LYS A 315 -16.66 -17.98 13.29
CA LYS A 315 -17.44 -18.95 14.07
C LYS A 315 -16.97 -19.12 15.51
N TYR A 316 -15.75 -18.69 15.82
CA TYR A 316 -15.10 -18.82 17.12
C TYR A 316 -15.01 -17.50 17.86
N ILE A 317 -15.51 -16.39 17.25
CA ILE A 317 -15.54 -15.08 17.88
C ILE A 317 -16.70 -15.06 18.90
N SER A 318 -16.40 -14.61 20.11
CA SER A 318 -17.37 -14.37 21.20
C SER A 318 -17.34 -12.91 21.62
N GLY A 319 -18.41 -12.43 22.30
CA GLY A 319 -18.54 -11.08 22.86
C GLY A 319 -19.26 -10.10 21.91
N SER A 320 -20.37 -9.55 22.39
CA SER A 320 -21.21 -8.59 21.62
C SER A 320 -20.64 -7.16 21.58
N GLY A 321 -19.85 -6.77 22.59
CA GLY A 321 -19.27 -5.43 22.68
C GLY A 321 -17.85 -5.34 22.15
N GLN A 322 -17.04 -6.36 22.36
CA GLN A 322 -15.68 -6.46 21.86
C GLN A 322 -15.42 -7.86 21.32
N PRO A 323 -15.40 -8.06 20.01
CA PRO A 323 -15.13 -9.36 19.39
C PRO A 323 -13.79 -9.93 19.86
N GLN A 324 -13.78 -11.18 20.35
CA GLN A 324 -12.56 -11.84 20.78
C GLN A 324 -12.60 -13.36 20.54
N ILE A 325 -11.43 -13.94 20.33
CA ILE A 325 -11.19 -15.37 20.31
C ILE A 325 -10.54 -15.74 21.65
N THR A 326 -11.11 -16.72 22.35
CA THR A 326 -10.61 -17.21 23.64
C THR A 326 -10.07 -18.63 23.52
N ARG A 327 -9.26 -19.06 24.47
CA ARG A 327 -8.82 -20.46 24.56
C ARG A 327 -10.01 -21.43 24.56
N GLU A 328 -11.07 -21.08 25.29
CA GLU A 328 -12.28 -21.89 25.42
C GLU A 328 -12.99 -22.05 24.08
N SER A 329 -13.08 -20.97 23.27
CA SER A 329 -13.73 -21.03 21.96
C SER A 329 -12.98 -21.94 20.97
N LEU A 330 -11.68 -22.16 21.17
CA LEU A 330 -10.86 -23.01 20.29
C LEU A 330 -10.78 -24.47 20.72
N LYS A 331 -11.19 -24.83 21.93
CA LYS A 331 -11.09 -26.24 22.44
C LYS A 331 -11.70 -27.27 21.51
N ASN A 332 -12.81 -26.95 20.86
CA ASN A 332 -13.52 -27.82 19.95
C ASN A 332 -13.12 -27.70 18.49
N LEU A 333 -12.06 -26.91 18.21
CA LEU A 333 -11.55 -26.74 16.86
C LEU A 333 -10.96 -28.08 16.36
N LYS A 334 -11.54 -28.60 15.28
CA LYS A 334 -11.11 -29.83 14.64
C LYS A 334 -10.14 -29.57 13.51
N ILE A 335 -9.04 -30.27 13.52
CA ILE A 335 -7.94 -30.19 12.55
C ILE A 335 -7.87 -31.49 11.77
N LYS A 336 -7.76 -31.43 10.45
CA LYS A 336 -7.52 -32.56 9.57
C LYS A 336 -6.03 -32.95 9.67
N VAL A 337 -5.75 -34.19 10.09
CA VAL A 337 -4.38 -34.65 10.31
C VAL A 337 -4.11 -35.90 9.44
N PRO A 338 -3.56 -35.72 8.23
CA PRO A 338 -3.07 -36.83 7.40
C PRO A 338 -1.72 -37.34 7.92
N SER A 339 -1.11 -38.33 7.26
CA SER A 339 0.23 -38.78 7.61
C SER A 339 1.26 -37.64 7.51
N LEU A 340 2.32 -37.67 8.32
CA LEU A 340 3.39 -36.64 8.30
C LEU A 340 4.01 -36.44 6.90
N ALA A 341 4.15 -37.49 6.12
CA ALA A 341 4.65 -37.40 4.74
C ALA A 341 3.75 -36.53 3.87
N ILE A 342 2.43 -36.61 3.98
CA ILE A 342 1.48 -35.74 3.28
C ILE A 342 1.54 -34.34 3.83
N GLN A 343 1.59 -34.17 5.15
CA GLN A 343 1.73 -32.85 5.78
C GLN A 343 2.97 -32.13 5.28
N HIS A 344 4.14 -32.77 5.29
CA HIS A 344 5.40 -32.18 4.79
C HIS A 344 5.33 -31.85 3.30
N SER A 345 4.70 -32.70 2.48
CA SER A 345 4.53 -32.41 1.05
C SER A 345 3.72 -31.14 0.83
N ILE A 346 2.61 -30.98 1.53
CA ILE A 346 1.73 -29.81 1.42
C ILE A 346 2.43 -28.56 1.97
N SER A 347 3.03 -28.64 3.16
CA SER A 347 3.70 -27.51 3.79
C SER A 347 4.89 -27.04 2.98
N ASN A 348 5.69 -27.93 2.43
CA ASN A 348 6.81 -27.58 1.55
C ASN A 348 6.33 -26.89 0.28
N PHE A 349 5.30 -27.41 -0.36
CA PHE A 349 4.74 -26.80 -1.57
C PHE A 349 4.22 -25.35 -1.32
N LEU A 350 3.39 -25.17 -0.29
CA LEU A 350 2.85 -23.86 0.05
C LEU A 350 3.93 -22.89 0.54
N ASN A 351 4.93 -23.38 1.28
CA ASN A 351 6.07 -22.58 1.74
C ASN A 351 6.91 -22.05 0.58
N HIS A 352 7.06 -22.79 -0.54
CA HIS A 352 7.74 -22.28 -1.73
C HIS A 352 7.00 -21.08 -2.34
N ILE A 353 5.66 -21.08 -2.30
CA ILE A 353 4.86 -19.94 -2.77
C ILE A 353 5.06 -18.72 -1.84
N ASP A 354 5.02 -18.92 -0.51
CA ASP A 354 5.26 -17.84 0.45
C ASP A 354 6.69 -17.27 0.34
N LEU A 355 7.68 -18.13 0.13
CA LEU A 355 9.05 -17.68 -0.12
C LEU A 355 9.13 -16.82 -1.39
N LYS A 356 8.45 -17.24 -2.47
CA LYS A 356 8.38 -16.44 -3.69
C LYS A 356 7.69 -15.10 -3.44
N ILE A 357 6.57 -15.05 -2.72
CA ILE A 357 5.89 -13.80 -2.32
C ILE A 357 6.86 -12.88 -1.56
N THR A 358 7.65 -13.44 -0.65
CA THR A 358 8.64 -12.67 0.13
C THR A 358 9.72 -12.07 -0.76
N ILE A 359 10.31 -12.86 -1.66
CA ILE A 359 11.32 -12.38 -2.62
C ILE A 359 10.76 -11.26 -3.51
N GLU A 360 9.54 -11.44 -4.03
CA GLU A 360 8.89 -10.43 -4.87
C GLU A 360 8.56 -9.15 -4.08
N ALA A 361 8.24 -9.26 -2.79
CA ALA A 361 8.03 -8.09 -1.92
C ALA A 361 9.33 -7.34 -1.62
N GLU A 362 10.43 -8.04 -1.42
CA GLU A 362 11.77 -7.44 -1.28
C GLU A 362 12.18 -6.71 -2.56
N LEU A 363 11.94 -7.32 -3.72
CA LEU A 363 12.21 -6.70 -5.02
C LEU A 363 11.38 -5.42 -5.23
N LEU A 364 10.10 -5.44 -4.84
CA LEU A 364 9.25 -4.24 -4.84
C LEU A 364 9.85 -3.12 -3.99
N CYS A 365 10.32 -3.44 -2.80
CA CYS A 365 10.99 -2.47 -1.91
C CYS A 365 12.23 -1.86 -2.59
N GLN A 366 13.05 -2.68 -3.26
CA GLN A 366 14.24 -2.19 -3.99
C GLN A 366 13.87 -1.24 -5.14
N TYR A 367 12.83 -1.52 -5.93
CA TYR A 367 12.36 -0.61 -6.97
C TYR A 367 11.84 0.72 -6.39
N GLN A 368 11.13 0.69 -5.28
CA GLN A 368 10.65 1.90 -4.59
C GLN A 368 11.81 2.75 -4.06
N LEU A 369 12.82 2.13 -3.46
CA LEU A 369 14.05 2.80 -3.01
C LEU A 369 14.82 3.40 -4.20
N GLN A 370 14.96 2.66 -5.30
CA GLN A 370 15.58 3.15 -6.52
C GLN A 370 14.85 4.37 -7.09
N LYS A 371 13.51 4.34 -7.16
CA LYS A 371 12.70 5.48 -7.59
C LYS A 371 12.95 6.69 -6.69
N SER A 372 12.90 6.49 -5.38
CA SER A 372 13.15 7.56 -4.39
C SER A 372 14.54 8.17 -4.54
N TYR A 373 15.56 7.34 -4.73
CA TYR A 373 16.94 7.79 -4.96
C TYR A 373 17.04 8.64 -6.25
N LEU A 374 16.44 8.20 -7.34
CA LEU A 374 16.47 8.95 -8.61
C LEU A 374 15.73 10.28 -8.51
N LEU A 375 14.54 10.31 -7.90
CA LEU A 375 13.79 11.55 -7.66
C LEU A 375 14.53 12.54 -6.76
N LYS A 376 15.43 12.04 -5.90
CA LYS A 376 16.26 12.89 -5.04
C LYS A 376 17.47 13.47 -5.79
N ASN A 377 18.08 12.71 -6.71
CA ASN A 377 19.41 13.02 -7.23
C ASN A 377 19.44 13.40 -8.72
N MET A 378 18.35 13.18 -9.47
CA MET A 378 18.30 13.51 -10.91
C MET A 378 17.84 14.92 -11.20
N PHE A 379 17.19 15.59 -10.26
CA PHE A 379 16.62 16.91 -10.44
C PHE A 379 17.42 17.96 -9.64
N ILE A 380 17.72 19.07 -10.28
CA ILE A 380 18.55 20.16 -9.75
C ILE A 380 17.67 21.32 -9.28
#